data_c60976b0fce4bca31ffd7ca6c9f7642b
#
_entry.id   c60976b0fce4bca31ffd7ca6c9f7642b
#
_cell.length_a   1.000
_cell.length_b   1.000
_cell.length_c   1.000
_cell.angle_alpha   90.00
_cell.angle_beta   90.00
_cell.angle_gamma   90.00
#
_symmetry.space_group_name_H-M   'P 1'
#
loop_
_entity.id
_entity.type
_entity.pdbx_description
1 polymer ?
#
loop_
_entity_poly.entity_id
_entity_poly.type
_entity_poly.pdbx_seq_one_letter_code
_entity_poly.pdbx_strand_id
1 'polypeptide(L)'
;MRPDRPAAALKAHVLGAGALYFAAVFALGFVLGTVRAVWLTRALGALPAVLVELPVMLAASWLVARWLMRRQMLAGRVFGRAEALAMGGFAFILLMLAEAALAFVLAGQGPGEWLSAMASPAGLAGLTGQILFALIPLLARRGGRLA
;
A
#
# COMPACT_ATOMS: atom_id res chain seq x y z
N MET A 1 -32.04 5.28 22.00
CA MET A 1 -30.79 4.70 22.42
C MET A 1 -29.88 4.58 21.17
N ARG A 2 -28.87 5.44 21.01
CA ARG A 2 -27.96 5.45 19.83
C ARG A 2 -26.51 5.29 20.31
N PRO A 3 -26.06 4.05 20.60
CA PRO A 3 -24.68 3.79 21.05
C PRO A 3 -23.63 3.76 19.92
N ASP A 4 -24.03 3.78 18.63
CA ASP A 4 -23.14 3.38 17.53
C ASP A 4 -22.37 4.51 16.82
N ARG A 5 -22.66 5.79 17.16
CA ARG A 5 -21.99 6.94 16.53
C ARG A 5 -20.47 7.00 16.70
N PRO A 6 -19.89 6.72 17.89
CA PRO A 6 -18.43 6.80 18.05
C PRO A 6 -17.69 5.70 17.27
N ALA A 7 -18.22 4.48 17.23
CA ALA A 7 -17.61 3.36 16.51
C ALA A 7 -17.67 3.54 15.00
N ALA A 8 -18.79 4.04 14.46
CA ALA A 8 -18.93 4.33 13.03
C ALA A 8 -18.00 5.46 12.59
N ALA A 9 -17.86 6.52 13.39
CA ALA A 9 -16.93 7.61 13.12
C ALA A 9 -15.46 7.13 13.11
N LEU A 10 -15.06 6.27 14.06
CA LEU A 10 -13.72 5.69 14.09
C LEU A 10 -13.44 4.86 12.84
N LYS A 11 -14.39 4.00 12.43
CA LYS A 11 -14.26 3.20 11.19
C LYS A 11 -14.08 4.09 9.97
N ALA A 12 -14.87 5.14 9.82
CA ALA A 12 -14.75 6.09 8.71
C ALA A 12 -13.37 6.76 8.66
N HIS A 13 -12.78 7.11 9.81
CA HIS A 13 -11.44 7.69 9.88
C HIS A 13 -10.35 6.68 9.53
N VAL A 14 -10.48 5.43 9.94
CA VAL A 14 -9.54 4.35 9.60
C VAL A 14 -9.55 4.09 8.10
N LEU A 15 -10.75 3.98 7.49
CA LEU A 15 -10.88 3.79 6.05
C LEU A 15 -10.37 4.99 5.25
N GLY A 16 -10.68 6.22 5.71
CA GLY A 16 -10.16 7.45 5.09
C GLY A 16 -8.64 7.54 5.16
N ALA A 17 -8.02 7.16 6.28
CA ALA A 17 -6.57 7.08 6.42
C ALA A 17 -5.98 5.99 5.50
N GLY A 18 -6.64 4.84 5.38
CA GLY A 18 -6.24 3.77 4.46
C GLY A 18 -6.32 4.17 3.00
N ALA A 19 -7.39 4.87 2.60
CA ALA A 19 -7.53 5.41 1.24
C ALA A 19 -6.45 6.45 0.91
N LEU A 20 -6.14 7.35 1.85
CA LEU A 20 -5.09 8.35 1.66
C LEU A 20 -3.69 7.71 1.62
N TYR A 21 -3.45 6.70 2.47
CA TYR A 21 -2.22 5.90 2.45
C TYR A 21 -2.03 5.21 1.10
N PHE A 22 -3.06 4.52 0.62
CA PHE A 22 -3.08 3.93 -0.71
C PHE A 22 -2.79 4.97 -1.79
N ALA A 23 -3.55 6.07 -1.84
CA ALA A 23 -3.45 7.07 -2.90
C ALA A 23 -2.04 7.68 -3.00
N ALA A 24 -1.42 8.03 -1.86
CA ALA A 24 -0.09 8.61 -1.83
C ALA A 24 0.98 7.62 -2.32
N VAL A 25 0.93 6.37 -1.83
CA VAL A 25 1.92 5.34 -2.20
C VAL A 25 1.68 4.85 -3.62
N PHE A 26 0.41 4.71 -4.05
CA PHE A 26 0.05 4.32 -5.41
C PHE A 26 0.49 5.35 -6.45
N ALA A 27 0.32 6.65 -6.17
CA ALA A 27 0.77 7.71 -7.08
C ALA A 27 2.28 7.63 -7.33
N LEU A 28 3.08 7.43 -6.27
CA LEU A 28 4.52 7.21 -6.39
C LEU A 28 4.83 5.91 -7.14
N GLY A 29 4.15 4.82 -6.77
CA GLY A 29 4.32 3.51 -7.39
C GLY A 29 3.96 3.51 -8.88
N PHE A 30 2.95 4.28 -9.28
CA PHE A 30 2.60 4.45 -10.68
C PHE A 30 3.73 5.10 -11.49
N VAL A 31 4.35 6.16 -10.94
CA VAL A 31 5.49 6.82 -11.58
C VAL A 31 6.70 5.88 -11.65
N LEU A 32 7.08 5.27 -10.51
CA LEU A 32 8.23 4.36 -10.46
C LEU A 32 8.00 3.11 -11.30
N GLY A 33 6.81 2.53 -11.26
CA GLY A 33 6.41 1.38 -12.07
C GLY A 33 6.46 1.67 -13.56
N THR A 34 6.11 2.89 -13.98
CA THR A 34 6.26 3.34 -15.38
C THR A 34 7.74 3.40 -15.76
N VAL A 35 8.58 4.03 -14.93
CA VAL A 35 10.04 4.07 -15.16
C VAL A 35 10.62 2.65 -15.21
N ARG A 36 10.20 1.78 -14.30
CA ARG A 36 10.59 0.38 -14.29
C ARG A 36 10.19 -0.34 -15.58
N ALA A 37 8.95 -0.19 -16.01
CA ALA A 37 8.45 -0.87 -17.20
C ALA A 37 9.15 -0.40 -18.48
N VAL A 38 9.40 0.90 -18.60
CA VAL A 38 10.01 1.49 -19.82
C VAL A 38 11.51 1.28 -19.88
N TRP A 39 12.22 1.42 -18.77
CA TRP A 39 13.68 1.46 -18.73
C TRP A 39 14.33 0.31 -17.96
N LEU A 40 13.98 0.13 -16.67
CA LEU A 40 14.69 -0.81 -15.81
C LEU A 40 14.50 -2.27 -16.25
N THR A 41 13.30 -2.63 -16.66
CA THR A 41 13.00 -4.00 -17.09
C THR A 41 13.78 -4.36 -18.35
N ARG A 42 13.96 -3.39 -19.26
CA ARG A 42 14.76 -3.60 -20.49
C ARG A 42 16.25 -3.70 -20.19
N ALA A 43 16.73 -2.94 -19.21
CA ALA A 43 18.17 -2.90 -18.88
C ALA A 43 18.60 -4.05 -17.95
N LEU A 44 17.77 -4.41 -16.98
CA LEU A 44 18.14 -5.33 -15.89
C LEU A 44 17.36 -6.65 -15.90
N GLY A 45 16.27 -6.73 -16.66
CA GLY A 45 15.30 -7.82 -16.55
C GLY A 45 14.22 -7.55 -15.50
N ALA A 46 13.14 -8.35 -15.50
CA ALA A 46 11.95 -8.09 -14.69
C ALA A 46 12.20 -8.19 -13.18
N LEU A 47 12.83 -9.27 -12.71
CA LEU A 47 13.06 -9.47 -11.28
C LEU A 47 14.04 -8.45 -10.67
N PRO A 48 15.24 -8.20 -11.23
CA PRO A 48 16.13 -7.17 -10.69
C PRO A 48 15.49 -5.78 -10.68
N ALA A 49 14.70 -5.43 -11.70
CA ALA A 49 14.02 -4.14 -11.77
C ALA A 49 13.02 -3.97 -10.59
N VAL A 50 12.24 -5.01 -10.25
CA VAL A 50 11.36 -5.00 -9.09
C VAL A 50 12.16 -4.90 -7.79
N LEU A 51 13.26 -5.66 -7.65
CA LEU A 51 14.07 -5.65 -6.43
C LEU A 51 14.74 -4.29 -6.16
N VAL A 52 15.07 -3.52 -7.19
CA VAL A 52 15.59 -2.15 -7.06
C VAL A 52 14.49 -1.18 -6.62
N GLU A 53 13.27 -1.34 -7.12
CA GLU A 53 12.13 -0.49 -6.79
C GLU A 53 11.61 -0.73 -5.36
N LEU A 54 11.61 -1.98 -4.89
CA LEU A 54 11.03 -2.38 -3.60
C LEU A 54 11.51 -1.55 -2.40
N PRO A 55 12.83 -1.34 -2.17
CA PRO A 55 13.30 -0.55 -1.04
C PRO A 55 12.76 0.88 -1.05
N VAL A 56 12.69 1.50 -2.23
CA VAL A 56 12.18 2.87 -2.40
C VAL A 56 10.70 2.92 -2.04
N MET A 57 9.92 1.96 -2.53
CA MET A 57 8.49 1.86 -2.24
C MET A 57 8.21 1.59 -0.77
N LEU A 58 8.98 0.71 -0.13
CA LEU A 58 8.82 0.43 1.29
C LEU A 58 9.22 1.63 2.17
N ALA A 59 10.29 2.35 1.81
CA ALA A 59 10.68 3.57 2.49
C ALA A 59 9.61 4.66 2.37
N ALA A 60 9.08 4.88 1.18
CA ALA A 60 7.99 5.82 0.95
C ALA A 60 6.74 5.43 1.74
N SER A 61 6.36 4.15 1.70
CA SER A 61 5.24 3.62 2.47
C SER A 61 5.40 3.86 3.97
N TRP A 62 6.61 3.66 4.49
CA TRP A 62 6.94 3.94 5.89
C TRP A 62 6.79 5.43 6.24
N LEU A 63 7.31 6.31 5.41
CA LEU A 63 7.23 7.76 5.63
C LEU A 63 5.76 8.24 5.62
N VAL A 64 4.98 7.80 4.63
CA VAL A 64 3.55 8.13 4.52
C VAL A 64 2.77 7.59 5.73
N ALA A 65 2.98 6.33 6.11
CA ALA A 65 2.31 5.74 7.26
C ALA A 65 2.65 6.48 8.56
N ARG A 66 3.92 6.81 8.80
CA ARG A 66 4.33 7.61 9.98
C ARG A 66 3.71 8.99 9.99
N TRP A 67 3.68 9.67 8.86
CA TRP A 67 3.07 10.97 8.73
C TRP A 67 1.56 10.92 9.04
N LEU A 68 0.85 9.93 8.50
CA LEU A 68 -0.57 9.72 8.79
C LEU A 68 -0.82 9.41 10.26
N MET A 69 -0.02 8.51 10.86
CA MET A 69 -0.14 8.19 12.28
C MET A 69 0.07 9.41 13.19
N ARG A 70 1.07 10.26 12.86
CA ARG A 70 1.31 11.52 13.57
C ARG A 70 0.12 12.48 13.43
N ARG A 71 -0.43 12.64 12.23
CA ARG A 71 -1.61 13.47 11.99
C ARG A 71 -2.82 13.01 12.80
N GLN A 72 -3.07 11.71 12.87
CA GLN A 72 -4.18 11.15 13.65
C GLN A 72 -3.95 11.39 15.15
N MET A 73 -2.73 11.22 15.63
CA MET A 73 -2.38 11.49 17.03
C MET A 73 -2.57 12.97 17.41
N LEU A 74 -2.15 13.90 16.56
CA LEU A 74 -2.37 15.35 16.76
C LEU A 74 -3.85 15.72 16.75
N ALA A 75 -4.69 14.95 16.05
CA ALA A 75 -6.15 15.09 16.07
C ALA A 75 -6.82 14.35 17.25
N GLY A 76 -6.06 13.91 18.25
CA GLY A 76 -6.56 13.20 19.42
C GLY A 76 -6.99 11.74 19.14
N ARG A 77 -6.56 11.16 18.02
CA ARG A 77 -6.92 9.80 17.61
C ARG A 77 -5.69 8.91 17.60
N VAL A 78 -5.65 7.96 18.53
CA VAL A 78 -4.57 6.97 18.59
C VAL A 78 -5.07 5.66 17.99
N PHE A 79 -4.50 5.24 16.86
CA PHE A 79 -4.83 3.96 16.25
C PHE A 79 -4.18 2.81 17.03
N GLY A 80 -4.99 1.87 17.49
CA GLY A 80 -4.57 0.60 18.05
C GLY A 80 -4.05 -0.37 16.98
N ARG A 81 -3.86 -1.63 17.38
CA ARG A 81 -3.39 -2.68 16.46
C ARG A 81 -4.43 -2.98 15.38
N ALA A 82 -5.69 -3.11 15.79
CA ALA A 82 -6.78 -3.45 14.89
C ALA A 82 -7.00 -2.35 13.84
N GLU A 83 -6.99 -1.09 14.26
CA GLU A 83 -7.17 0.07 13.37
C GLU A 83 -5.99 0.19 12.39
N ALA A 84 -4.76 -0.03 12.83
CA ALA A 84 -3.58 0.02 11.96
C ALA A 84 -3.60 -1.12 10.93
N LEU A 85 -3.99 -2.33 11.33
CA LEU A 85 -4.18 -3.46 10.41
C LEU A 85 -5.34 -3.22 9.45
N ALA A 86 -6.46 -2.67 9.92
CA ALA A 86 -7.60 -2.34 9.07
C ALA A 86 -7.23 -1.26 8.04
N MET A 87 -6.46 -0.24 8.44
CA MET A 87 -5.93 0.78 7.54
C MET A 87 -5.04 0.17 6.44
N GLY A 88 -4.07 -0.65 6.83
CA GLY A 88 -3.15 -1.30 5.89
C GLY A 88 -3.83 -2.33 5.00
N GLY A 89 -4.73 -3.15 5.57
CA GLY A 89 -5.51 -4.13 4.83
C GLY A 89 -6.46 -3.50 3.81
N PHE A 90 -7.13 -2.42 4.17
CA PHE A 90 -7.98 -1.67 3.24
C PHE A 90 -7.14 -1.04 2.11
N ALA A 91 -6.00 -0.44 2.43
CA ALA A 91 -5.08 0.09 1.43
C ALA A 91 -4.56 -1.00 0.48
N PHE A 92 -4.28 -2.20 0.99
CA PHE A 92 -3.88 -3.35 0.18
C PHE A 92 -4.98 -3.81 -0.79
N ILE A 93 -6.23 -3.87 -0.33
CA ILE A 93 -7.37 -4.20 -1.20
C ILE A 93 -7.49 -3.18 -2.34
N LEU A 94 -7.40 -1.88 -2.02
CA LEU A 94 -7.43 -0.83 -3.04
C LEU A 94 -6.26 -0.95 -4.02
N LEU A 95 -5.07 -1.30 -3.54
CA LEU A 95 -3.89 -1.52 -4.38
C LEU A 95 -4.09 -2.69 -5.34
N MET A 96 -4.59 -3.82 -4.86
CA MET A 96 -4.89 -4.99 -5.70
C MET A 96 -5.94 -4.68 -6.77
N LEU A 97 -6.99 -3.95 -6.40
CA LEU A 97 -8.04 -3.53 -7.35
C LEU A 97 -7.49 -2.58 -8.40
N ALA A 98 -6.65 -1.62 -8.00
CA ALA A 98 -6.03 -0.68 -8.93
C ALA A 98 -5.07 -1.39 -9.89
N GLU A 99 -4.24 -2.30 -9.41
CA GLU A 99 -3.33 -3.08 -10.27
C GLU A 99 -4.08 -3.99 -11.24
N ALA A 100 -5.12 -4.68 -10.76
CA ALA A 100 -5.97 -5.48 -11.64
C ALA A 100 -6.65 -4.61 -12.71
N ALA A 101 -7.17 -3.44 -12.32
CA ALA A 101 -7.77 -2.49 -13.26
C ALA A 101 -6.75 -2.00 -14.30
N LEU A 102 -5.52 -1.66 -13.90
CA LEU A 102 -4.46 -1.28 -14.83
C LEU A 102 -4.08 -2.42 -15.78
N ALA A 103 -3.96 -3.65 -15.27
CA ALA A 103 -3.66 -4.82 -16.08
C ALA A 103 -4.74 -5.09 -17.12
N PHE A 104 -6.02 -5.03 -16.73
CA PHE A 104 -7.13 -5.33 -17.62
C PHE A 104 -7.41 -4.19 -18.62
N VAL A 105 -7.41 -2.93 -18.13
CA VAL A 105 -7.83 -1.78 -18.95
C VAL A 105 -6.69 -1.24 -19.82
N LEU A 106 -5.47 -1.10 -19.23
CA LEU A 106 -4.35 -0.50 -19.95
C LEU A 106 -3.49 -1.53 -20.66
N ALA A 107 -3.25 -2.70 -20.06
CA ALA A 107 -2.42 -3.74 -20.67
C ALA A 107 -3.22 -4.77 -21.47
N GLY A 108 -4.56 -4.74 -21.42
CA GLY A 108 -5.43 -5.67 -22.15
C GLY A 108 -5.29 -7.13 -21.68
N GLN A 109 -4.75 -7.35 -20.48
CA GLN A 109 -4.53 -8.69 -19.94
C GLN A 109 -5.85 -9.33 -19.52
N GLY A 110 -5.96 -10.65 -19.73
CA GLY A 110 -7.03 -11.44 -19.13
C GLY A 110 -6.74 -11.79 -17.67
N PRO A 111 -7.78 -12.21 -16.89
CA PRO A 111 -7.59 -12.60 -15.49
C PRO A 111 -6.55 -13.71 -15.28
N GLY A 112 -6.50 -14.70 -16.19
CA GLY A 112 -5.53 -15.79 -16.15
C GLY A 112 -4.08 -15.32 -16.39
N GLU A 113 -3.90 -14.38 -17.30
CA GLU A 113 -2.58 -13.79 -17.59
C GLU A 113 -2.07 -12.96 -16.41
N TRP A 114 -2.94 -12.18 -15.79
CA TRP A 114 -2.62 -11.41 -14.60
C TRP A 114 -2.21 -12.29 -13.42
N LEU A 115 -2.97 -13.35 -13.14
CA LEU A 115 -2.64 -14.33 -12.09
C LEU A 115 -1.31 -15.05 -12.39
N SER A 116 -1.07 -15.43 -13.64
CA SER A 116 0.19 -16.03 -14.06
C SER A 116 1.37 -15.09 -13.89
N ALA A 117 1.19 -13.80 -14.23
CA ALA A 117 2.21 -12.77 -14.00
C ALA A 117 2.52 -12.59 -12.52
N MET A 118 1.51 -12.61 -11.64
CA MET A 118 1.70 -12.57 -10.19
C MET A 118 2.46 -13.80 -9.64
N ALA A 119 2.31 -14.95 -10.25
CA ALA A 119 3.02 -16.19 -9.87
C ALA A 119 4.47 -16.22 -10.39
N SER A 120 4.88 -15.31 -11.25
CA SER A 120 6.27 -15.20 -11.71
C SER A 120 7.21 -14.77 -10.57
N PRO A 121 8.53 -15.01 -10.67
CA PRO A 121 9.48 -14.53 -9.65
C PRO A 121 9.41 -13.03 -9.38
N ALA A 122 9.24 -12.22 -10.42
CA ALA A 122 9.06 -10.77 -10.30
C ALA A 122 7.70 -10.41 -9.63
N GLY A 123 6.63 -11.11 -10.01
CA GLY A 123 5.31 -10.95 -9.42
C GLY A 123 5.28 -11.33 -7.94
N LEU A 124 5.92 -12.43 -7.56
CA LEU A 124 6.04 -12.85 -6.15
C LEU A 124 6.85 -11.85 -5.31
N ALA A 125 7.94 -11.30 -5.86
CA ALA A 125 8.69 -10.24 -5.20
C ALA A 125 7.81 -8.99 -5.00
N GLY A 126 7.07 -8.58 -6.02
CA GLY A 126 6.10 -7.47 -5.93
C GLY A 126 5.03 -7.73 -4.88
N LEU A 127 4.40 -8.90 -4.90
CA LEU A 127 3.37 -9.29 -3.92
C LEU A 127 3.92 -9.30 -2.49
N THR A 128 5.16 -9.75 -2.29
CA THR A 128 5.83 -9.66 -0.98
C THR A 128 5.95 -8.21 -0.52
N GLY A 129 6.36 -7.30 -1.40
CA GLY A 129 6.40 -5.87 -1.11
C GLY A 129 5.03 -5.29 -0.76
N GLN A 130 3.98 -5.72 -1.42
CA GLN A 130 2.59 -5.30 -1.16
C GLN A 130 2.07 -5.81 0.19
N ILE A 131 2.43 -7.02 0.59
CA ILE A 131 2.13 -7.54 1.94
C ILE A 131 2.87 -6.72 3.00
N LEU A 132 4.14 -6.42 2.78
CA LEU A 132 4.90 -5.54 3.67
C LEU A 132 4.29 -4.14 3.75
N PHE A 133 3.89 -3.56 2.61
CA PHE A 133 3.13 -2.30 2.55
C PHE A 133 1.88 -2.34 3.44
N ALA A 134 1.10 -3.42 3.41
CA ALA A 134 -0.08 -3.59 4.25
C ALA A 134 0.24 -3.65 5.75
N LEU A 135 1.42 -4.17 6.12
CA LEU A 135 1.86 -4.30 7.51
C LEU A 135 2.57 -3.06 8.06
N ILE A 136 3.06 -2.17 7.19
CA ILE A 136 3.79 -0.96 7.59
C ILE A 136 3.01 -0.08 8.57
N PRO A 137 1.69 0.21 8.42
CA PRO A 137 0.95 0.99 9.40
C PRO A 137 0.99 0.40 10.81
N LEU A 138 0.95 -0.94 10.94
CA LEU A 138 1.07 -1.61 12.23
C LEU A 138 2.45 -1.38 12.88
N LEU A 139 3.51 -1.39 12.10
CA LEU A 139 4.87 -1.15 12.57
C LEU A 139 5.10 0.34 12.87
N ALA A 140 4.64 1.23 12.00
CA ALA A 140 4.80 2.68 12.11
C ALA A 140 4.15 3.26 13.38
N ARG A 141 3.05 2.67 13.89
CA ARG A 141 2.39 3.11 15.13
C ARG A 141 3.25 2.96 16.38
N ARG A 142 4.22 2.00 16.40
CA ARG A 142 5.10 1.77 17.56
C ARG A 142 6.14 2.87 17.73
N GLY A 143 6.52 3.56 16.69
CA GLY A 143 7.52 4.64 16.72
C GLY A 143 7.04 5.94 17.38
N GLY A 144 5.75 6.08 17.71
CA GLY A 144 5.20 7.25 18.43
C GLY A 144 5.24 7.15 19.95
N ARG A 145 5.72 6.02 20.53
CA ARG A 145 5.79 5.81 21.99
C ARG A 145 7.18 5.99 22.60
N LEU A 146 8.17 6.37 21.80
CA LEU A 146 9.57 6.49 22.25
C LEU A 146 10.11 7.93 22.09
N ALA A 147 9.24 8.93 22.23
CA ALA A 147 9.66 10.34 22.34
C ALA A 147 8.86 11.03 23.42
#